data_d9efb8dc7cc427785eb26fd8db30e61d
#
_entry.id   d9efb8dc7cc427785eb26fd8db30e61d
#
_cell.length_a   1.000
_cell.length_b   1.000
_cell.length_c   1.000
_cell.angle_alpha   90.00
_cell.angle_beta   90.00
_cell.angle_gamma   90.00
#
_symmetry.space_group_name_H-M   'P 1'
#
loop_
_entity.id
_entity.type
_entity.pdbx_description
1 polymer ?
#
loop_
_entity_poly.entity_id
_entity_poly.type
_entity_poly.pdbx_seq_one_letter_code
_entity_poly.pdbx_strand_id
1 'polypeptide(L)'
;AQFFSGYTNEIDYIEVKTGAFSNPQRATRKIKALFPEFEVEDWSAYDPSLYSSIRFEKNLMFLIMLFMYIIASFNLIGNLWKTITRKKKELGLLKAFGYKESELGTLFLYQALFLATLGIALGLIIATVLLLIQQQYGLISMDLGTAGLSALPVKFATSDYLMVIIFSYVVTFLSVILPLRKLKNINPVELIRQTA
;
A
#
# COMPACT_ATOMS: atom_id res chain seq x y z
N ALA A 1 33.53 -21.58 10.01
CA ALA A 1 33.41 -21.46 11.47
C ALA A 1 34.38 -22.39 12.19
N GLN A 2 34.48 -23.67 11.84
CA GLN A 2 35.35 -24.65 12.47
C GLN A 2 36.88 -24.25 12.45
N PHE A 3 37.30 -23.44 11.50
CA PHE A 3 38.73 -23.03 11.36
C PHE A 3 39.17 -21.96 12.36
N PHE A 4 38.19 -21.21 12.94
CA PHE A 4 38.52 -20.11 13.86
C PHE A 4 38.33 -20.47 15.34
N SER A 5 37.56 -21.53 15.66
CA SER A 5 37.29 -21.90 17.05
C SER A 5 38.28 -22.90 17.66
N GLY A 6 39.15 -23.53 16.83
CA GLY A 6 40.12 -24.53 17.32
C GLY A 6 39.48 -25.87 17.78
N TYR A 7 38.17 -25.99 17.69
CA TYR A 7 37.43 -27.22 18.08
C TYR A 7 37.02 -27.98 16.81
N THR A 8 37.45 -29.24 16.72
CA THR A 8 37.26 -30.06 15.51
C THR A 8 35.95 -30.82 15.43
N ASN A 9 35.08 -30.75 16.46
CA ASN A 9 33.87 -31.59 16.52
C ASN A 9 32.68 -30.96 17.28
N GLU A 10 32.70 -29.65 17.50
CA GLU A 10 31.60 -28.95 18.16
C GLU A 10 30.84 -28.06 17.16
N ILE A 11 29.53 -28.03 17.26
CA ILE A 11 28.63 -27.20 16.43
C ILE A 11 28.10 -26.10 17.35
N ASP A 12 28.47 -24.85 17.04
CA ASP A 12 28.06 -23.69 17.84
C ASP A 12 26.55 -23.40 17.71
N TYR A 13 25.99 -23.55 16.52
CA TYR A 13 24.56 -23.35 16.29
C TYR A 13 24.07 -24.07 15.02
N ILE A 14 22.78 -24.36 14.99
CA ILE A 14 22.08 -24.94 13.85
C ILE A 14 21.05 -23.92 13.35
N GLU A 15 21.26 -23.41 12.14
CA GLU A 15 20.29 -22.52 11.51
C GLU A 15 19.16 -23.30 10.83
N VAL A 16 17.91 -23.08 11.27
CA VAL A 16 16.74 -23.70 10.67
C VAL A 16 16.00 -22.67 9.79
N LYS A 17 16.06 -22.85 8.47
CA LYS A 17 15.32 -22.03 7.52
C LYS A 17 13.86 -22.49 7.46
N THR A 18 12.96 -21.64 7.94
CA THR A 18 11.52 -21.85 7.81
C THR A 18 11.02 -21.27 6.48
N GLY A 19 10.00 -21.90 5.86
CA GLY A 19 9.45 -21.42 4.60
C GLY A 19 8.85 -20.01 4.73
N ALA A 20 8.76 -19.31 3.60
CA ALA A 20 8.40 -17.87 3.49
C ALA A 20 7.09 -17.44 4.17
N PHE A 21 6.22 -18.38 4.53
CA PHE A 21 4.91 -18.14 5.14
C PHE A 21 4.79 -18.58 6.59
N SER A 22 5.86 -19.13 7.18
CA SER A 22 5.82 -19.57 8.57
C SER A 22 6.01 -18.37 9.50
N ASN A 23 5.08 -18.22 10.44
CA ASN A 23 5.25 -17.27 11.53
C ASN A 23 6.45 -17.75 12.39
N PRO A 24 7.53 -16.93 12.52
CA PRO A 24 8.74 -17.33 13.25
C PRO A 24 8.44 -17.84 14.66
N GLN A 25 7.56 -17.18 15.39
CA GLN A 25 7.17 -17.54 16.74
C GLN A 25 6.46 -18.91 16.82
N ARG A 26 5.67 -19.28 15.79
CA ARG A 26 5.04 -20.61 15.73
C ARG A 26 6.07 -21.69 15.39
N ALA A 27 7.02 -21.38 14.53
CA ALA A 27 8.09 -22.29 14.17
C ALA A 27 8.99 -22.56 15.39
N THR A 28 9.41 -21.51 16.09
CA THR A 28 10.21 -21.60 17.31
C THR A 28 9.51 -22.46 18.38
N ARG A 29 8.20 -22.26 18.62
CA ARG A 29 7.45 -23.10 19.57
C ARG A 29 7.41 -24.56 19.16
N LYS A 30 7.23 -24.87 17.88
CA LYS A 30 7.23 -26.26 17.40
C LYS A 30 8.60 -26.90 17.53
N ILE A 31 9.67 -26.20 17.17
CA ILE A 31 11.03 -26.71 17.26
C ILE A 31 11.41 -26.90 18.72
N LYS A 32 11.09 -25.97 19.61
CA LYS A 32 11.32 -26.08 21.05
C LYS A 32 10.58 -27.25 21.68
N ALA A 33 9.39 -27.59 21.18
CA ALA A 33 8.63 -28.75 21.65
C ALA A 33 9.23 -30.06 21.15
N LEU A 34 9.87 -30.10 20.01
CA LEU A 34 10.53 -31.29 19.45
C LEU A 34 11.93 -31.51 20.04
N PHE A 35 12.61 -30.44 20.41
CA PHE A 35 13.98 -30.47 20.92
C PHE A 35 14.09 -29.65 22.23
N PRO A 36 13.56 -30.15 23.33
CA PRO A 36 13.56 -29.42 24.60
C PRO A 36 14.96 -29.21 25.22
N GLU A 37 15.94 -29.99 24.77
CA GLU A 37 17.33 -29.92 25.23
C GLU A 37 18.12 -28.76 24.60
N PHE A 38 17.60 -28.18 23.51
CA PHE A 38 18.27 -27.08 22.82
C PHE A 38 17.61 -25.74 23.13
N GLU A 39 18.41 -24.70 23.24
CA GLU A 39 17.94 -23.33 23.31
C GLU A 39 17.55 -22.88 21.89
N VAL A 40 16.24 -22.71 21.66
CA VAL A 40 15.67 -22.34 20.36
C VAL A 40 15.23 -20.89 20.42
N GLU A 41 15.92 -20.04 19.71
CA GLU A 41 15.59 -18.62 19.57
C GLU A 41 15.23 -18.29 18.13
N ASP A 42 14.34 -17.31 17.96
CA ASP A 42 14.14 -16.73 16.64
C ASP A 42 15.14 -15.59 16.41
N TRP A 43 15.33 -15.21 15.16
CA TRP A 43 16.29 -14.16 14.80
C TRP A 43 15.98 -12.80 15.46
N SER A 44 14.75 -12.55 15.90
CA SER A 44 14.35 -11.33 16.60
C SER A 44 14.89 -11.27 18.03
N ALA A 45 15.13 -12.43 18.65
CA ALA A 45 15.78 -12.54 19.96
C ALA A 45 17.30 -12.50 19.82
N TYR A 46 17.85 -13.06 18.73
CA TYR A 46 19.28 -13.07 18.46
C TYR A 46 19.85 -11.67 18.24
N ASP A 47 19.17 -10.82 17.45
CA ASP A 47 19.55 -9.41 17.26
C ASP A 47 18.34 -8.48 17.42
N PRO A 48 18.00 -8.08 18.65
CA PRO A 48 16.88 -7.19 18.93
C PRO A 48 17.04 -5.80 18.33
N SER A 49 18.27 -5.35 18.12
CA SER A 49 18.57 -4.04 17.56
C SER A 49 18.24 -3.99 16.07
N LEU A 50 18.66 -5.01 15.33
CA LEU A 50 18.34 -5.18 13.91
C LEU A 50 16.81 -5.34 13.72
N TYR A 51 16.18 -6.17 14.54
CA TYR A 51 14.73 -6.38 14.48
C TYR A 51 13.95 -5.07 14.71
N SER A 52 14.34 -4.30 15.73
CA SER A 52 13.69 -3.03 16.03
C SER A 52 13.88 -2.02 14.90
N SER A 53 15.05 -1.98 14.28
CA SER A 53 15.36 -1.10 13.14
C SER A 53 14.49 -1.44 11.91
N ILE A 54 14.39 -2.71 11.55
CA ILE A 54 13.54 -3.18 10.44
C ILE A 54 12.07 -2.87 10.72
N ARG A 55 11.61 -3.05 11.95
CA ARG A 55 10.24 -2.75 12.34
C ARG A 55 9.95 -1.25 12.29
N PHE A 56 10.89 -0.43 12.74
CA PHE A 56 10.80 1.03 12.65
C PHE A 56 10.74 1.48 11.19
N GLU A 57 11.62 0.98 10.33
CA GLU A 57 11.62 1.28 8.90
C GLU A 57 10.31 0.90 8.23
N LYS A 58 9.78 -0.30 8.52
CA LYS A 58 8.47 -0.73 8.01
C LYS A 58 7.34 0.20 8.44
N ASN A 59 7.33 0.66 9.70
CA ASN A 59 6.33 1.60 10.20
C ASN A 59 6.46 2.96 9.52
N LEU A 60 7.69 3.40 9.25
CA LEU A 60 7.99 4.65 8.56
C LEU A 60 7.49 4.60 7.11
N MET A 61 7.75 3.50 6.39
CA MET A 61 7.22 3.26 5.04
C MET A 61 5.68 3.28 5.02
N PHE A 62 5.04 2.64 6.00
CA PHE A 62 3.59 2.68 6.15
C PHE A 62 3.06 4.10 6.37
N LEU A 63 3.74 4.90 7.18
CA LEU A 63 3.38 6.29 7.44
C LEU A 63 3.50 7.15 6.16
N ILE A 64 4.59 6.99 5.41
CA ILE A 64 4.80 7.67 4.13
C ILE A 64 3.67 7.30 3.15
N MET A 65 3.35 6.02 3.03
CA MET A 65 2.26 5.53 2.18
C MET A 65 0.92 6.15 2.59
N LEU A 66 0.63 6.24 3.89
CA LEU A 66 -0.58 6.89 4.40
C LEU A 66 -0.66 8.36 3.99
N PHE A 67 0.43 9.12 4.14
CA PHE A 67 0.48 10.52 3.69
C PHE A 67 0.28 10.66 2.18
N MET A 68 0.86 9.78 1.38
CA MET A 68 0.65 9.77 -0.06
C MET A 68 -0.84 9.57 -0.42
N TYR A 69 -1.54 8.66 0.26
CA TYR A 69 -2.98 8.47 0.06
C TYR A 69 -3.80 9.68 0.50
N ILE A 70 -3.42 10.34 1.60
CA ILE A 70 -4.08 11.57 2.05
C ILE A 70 -3.94 12.66 0.99
N ILE A 71 -2.75 12.90 0.48
CA ILE A 71 -2.50 13.89 -0.58
C ILE A 71 -3.29 13.56 -1.84
N ALA A 72 -3.29 12.29 -2.28
CA ALA A 72 -4.06 11.84 -3.43
C ALA A 72 -5.57 12.06 -3.23
N SER A 73 -6.09 11.81 -2.01
CA SER A 73 -7.48 12.04 -1.66
C SER A 73 -7.87 13.52 -1.76
N PHE A 74 -7.05 14.42 -1.23
CA PHE A 74 -7.30 15.86 -1.33
C PHE A 74 -7.27 16.34 -2.78
N ASN A 75 -6.35 15.81 -3.60
CA ASN A 75 -6.29 16.13 -5.02
C ASN A 75 -7.57 15.68 -5.75
N LEU A 76 -8.03 14.45 -5.48
CA LEU A 76 -9.26 13.92 -6.06
C LEU A 76 -10.49 14.74 -5.65
N ILE A 77 -10.61 15.08 -4.35
CA ILE A 77 -11.69 15.93 -3.81
C ILE A 77 -11.69 17.27 -4.51
N GLY A 78 -10.53 17.93 -4.62
CA GLY A 78 -10.39 19.23 -5.27
C GLY A 78 -10.76 19.20 -6.75
N ASN A 79 -10.35 18.16 -7.48
CA ASN A 79 -10.67 17.99 -8.89
C ASN A 79 -12.18 17.76 -9.11
N LEU A 80 -12.80 16.90 -8.32
CA LEU A 80 -14.26 16.68 -8.36
C LEU A 80 -15.02 17.96 -8.02
N TRP A 81 -14.59 18.67 -6.99
CA TRP A 81 -15.20 19.94 -6.61
C TRP A 81 -15.14 20.98 -7.74
N LYS A 82 -13.98 21.13 -8.36
CA LYS A 82 -13.81 22.02 -9.52
C LYS A 82 -14.72 21.60 -10.68
N THR A 83 -14.83 20.31 -10.95
CA THR A 83 -15.68 19.77 -12.02
C THR A 83 -17.16 20.04 -11.73
N ILE A 84 -17.64 19.77 -10.51
CA ILE A 84 -19.02 20.05 -10.08
C ILE A 84 -19.31 21.55 -10.21
N THR A 85 -18.40 22.42 -9.76
CA THR A 85 -18.60 23.86 -9.82
C THR A 85 -18.64 24.38 -11.27
N ARG A 86 -17.78 23.89 -12.14
CA ARG A 86 -17.75 24.27 -13.57
C ARG A 86 -19.02 23.81 -14.31
N LYS A 87 -19.50 22.60 -13.98
CA LYS A 87 -20.67 21.99 -14.61
C LYS A 87 -22.00 22.31 -13.90
N LYS A 88 -22.00 23.28 -12.97
CA LYS A 88 -23.13 23.61 -12.15
C LYS A 88 -24.40 23.93 -12.98
N LYS A 89 -24.25 24.66 -14.11
CA LYS A 89 -25.37 24.99 -15.02
C LYS A 89 -25.93 23.73 -15.69
N GLU A 90 -25.08 22.88 -16.23
CA GLU A 90 -25.48 21.61 -16.87
C GLU A 90 -26.18 20.69 -15.87
N LEU A 91 -25.65 20.61 -14.64
CA LEU A 91 -26.23 19.83 -13.56
C LEU A 91 -27.61 20.38 -13.12
N GLY A 92 -27.74 21.71 -13.08
CA GLY A 92 -29.02 22.36 -12.81
C GLY A 92 -30.08 22.06 -13.90
N LEU A 93 -29.67 22.05 -15.16
CA LEU A 93 -30.54 21.68 -16.28
C LEU A 93 -30.98 20.21 -16.20
N LEU A 94 -30.05 19.29 -15.91
CA LEU A 94 -30.39 17.88 -15.72
C LEU A 94 -31.38 17.66 -14.55
N LYS A 95 -31.21 18.40 -13.44
CA LYS A 95 -32.19 18.40 -12.32
C LYS A 95 -33.56 18.93 -12.77
N ALA A 96 -33.60 19.95 -13.60
CA ALA A 96 -34.85 20.47 -14.14
C ALA A 96 -35.58 19.45 -15.05
N PHE A 97 -34.82 18.57 -15.74
CA PHE A 97 -35.35 17.44 -16.49
C PHE A 97 -35.74 16.23 -15.62
N GLY A 98 -35.62 16.33 -14.28
CA GLY A 98 -36.07 15.32 -13.36
C GLY A 98 -35.02 14.30 -12.91
N TYR A 99 -33.75 14.51 -13.27
CA TYR A 99 -32.66 13.66 -12.77
C TYR A 99 -32.51 13.81 -11.25
N LYS A 100 -32.43 12.66 -10.58
CA LYS A 100 -32.22 12.61 -9.13
C LYS A 100 -30.76 12.93 -8.75
N GLU A 101 -30.57 13.48 -7.58
CA GLU A 101 -29.22 13.77 -7.05
C GLU A 101 -28.32 12.53 -6.96
N SER A 102 -28.93 11.37 -6.65
CA SER A 102 -28.23 10.09 -6.60
C SER A 102 -27.69 9.67 -7.96
N GLU A 103 -28.44 9.93 -9.05
CA GLU A 103 -28.03 9.60 -10.40
C GLU A 103 -26.84 10.47 -10.85
N LEU A 104 -26.93 11.77 -10.57
CA LEU A 104 -25.82 12.71 -10.83
C LEU A 104 -24.59 12.35 -9.99
N GLY A 105 -24.79 11.96 -8.73
CA GLY A 105 -23.71 11.49 -7.86
C GLY A 105 -23.03 10.24 -8.41
N THR A 106 -23.81 9.32 -8.94
CA THR A 106 -23.31 8.08 -9.54
C THR A 106 -22.42 8.36 -10.77
N LEU A 107 -22.75 9.35 -11.60
CA LEU A 107 -21.88 9.76 -12.72
C LEU A 107 -20.50 10.21 -12.24
N PHE A 108 -20.44 11.04 -11.20
CA PHE A 108 -19.17 11.48 -10.65
C PHE A 108 -18.40 10.34 -9.96
N LEU A 109 -19.11 9.40 -9.34
CA LEU A 109 -18.50 8.20 -8.78
C LEU A 109 -17.85 7.35 -9.87
N TYR A 110 -18.56 7.09 -10.98
CA TYR A 110 -17.98 6.36 -12.12
C TYR A 110 -16.78 7.07 -12.72
N GLN A 111 -16.84 8.39 -12.88
CA GLN A 111 -15.71 9.18 -13.35
C GLN A 111 -14.49 9.04 -12.44
N ALA A 112 -14.69 9.12 -11.13
CA ALA A 112 -13.61 8.98 -10.15
C ALA A 112 -13.03 7.56 -10.14
N LEU A 113 -13.88 6.53 -10.18
CA LEU A 113 -13.44 5.13 -10.24
C LEU A 113 -12.68 4.83 -11.54
N PHE A 114 -13.13 5.35 -12.67
CA PHE A 114 -12.42 5.20 -13.94
C PHE A 114 -11.03 5.82 -13.88
N LEU A 115 -10.92 7.05 -13.36
CA LEU A 115 -9.63 7.71 -13.19
C LEU A 115 -8.71 6.97 -12.21
N ALA A 116 -9.28 6.47 -11.11
CA ALA A 116 -8.55 5.65 -10.14
C ALA A 116 -8.04 4.35 -10.78
N THR A 117 -8.87 3.66 -11.57
CA THR A 117 -8.47 2.44 -12.28
C THR A 117 -7.28 2.68 -13.20
N LEU A 118 -7.30 3.78 -13.98
CA LEU A 118 -6.17 4.15 -14.83
C LEU A 118 -4.92 4.46 -14.01
N GLY A 119 -5.07 5.21 -12.92
CA GLY A 119 -3.95 5.54 -12.03
C GLY A 119 -3.35 4.30 -11.36
N ILE A 120 -4.19 3.40 -10.83
CA ILE A 120 -3.77 2.15 -10.22
C ILE A 120 -3.04 1.26 -11.25
N ALA A 121 -3.62 1.10 -12.46
CA ALA A 121 -3.01 0.29 -13.51
C ALA A 121 -1.63 0.81 -13.91
N LEU A 122 -1.52 2.12 -14.18
CA LEU A 122 -0.24 2.75 -14.51
C LEU A 122 0.76 2.64 -13.36
N GLY A 123 0.32 2.90 -12.13
CA GLY A 123 1.17 2.79 -10.93
C GLY A 123 1.71 1.38 -10.74
N LEU A 124 0.88 0.35 -10.88
CA LEU A 124 1.29 -1.05 -10.77
C LEU A 124 2.24 -1.46 -11.90
N ILE A 125 2.00 -1.01 -13.13
CA ILE A 125 2.91 -1.28 -14.25
C ILE A 125 4.30 -0.68 -13.97
N ILE A 126 4.34 0.60 -13.59
CA ILE A 126 5.61 1.29 -13.30
C ILE A 126 6.32 0.59 -12.13
N ALA A 127 5.61 0.32 -11.04
CA ALA A 127 6.17 -0.36 -9.87
C ALA A 127 6.73 -1.74 -10.24
N THR A 128 5.99 -2.54 -11.01
CA THR A 128 6.44 -3.87 -11.44
C THR A 128 7.67 -3.79 -12.33
N VAL A 129 7.71 -2.83 -13.27
CA VAL A 129 8.89 -2.61 -14.13
C VAL A 129 10.11 -2.25 -13.29
N LEU A 130 9.98 -1.33 -12.33
CA LEU A 130 11.07 -0.94 -11.43
C LEU A 130 11.57 -2.13 -10.59
N LEU A 131 10.66 -2.95 -10.06
CA LEU A 131 11.00 -4.16 -9.31
C LEU A 131 11.74 -5.19 -10.18
N LEU A 132 11.32 -5.38 -11.44
CA LEU A 132 12.01 -6.26 -12.38
C LEU A 132 13.41 -5.76 -12.72
N ILE A 133 13.57 -4.45 -12.94
CA ILE A 133 14.89 -3.82 -13.17
C ILE A 133 15.78 -4.03 -11.94
N GLN A 134 15.25 -3.82 -10.74
CA GLN A 134 16.00 -4.06 -9.51
C GLN A 134 16.43 -5.52 -9.37
N GLN A 135 15.52 -6.47 -9.67
CA GLN A 135 15.82 -7.89 -9.60
C GLN A 135 16.91 -8.32 -10.60
N GLN A 136 16.91 -7.72 -11.80
CA GLN A 136 17.84 -8.11 -12.86
C GLN A 136 19.19 -7.40 -12.76
N TYR A 137 19.20 -6.13 -12.39
CA TYR A 137 20.41 -5.29 -12.42
C TYR A 137 20.96 -4.99 -11.02
N GLY A 138 20.23 -5.22 -9.94
CA GLY A 138 20.68 -4.96 -8.58
C GLY A 138 21.11 -3.51 -8.36
N LEU A 139 20.38 -2.53 -8.95
CA LEU A 139 20.76 -1.10 -8.93
C LEU A 139 20.91 -0.56 -7.51
N ILE A 140 20.11 -1.05 -6.58
CA ILE A 140 20.20 -0.70 -5.16
C ILE A 140 20.96 -1.82 -4.49
N SER A 141 22.26 -1.59 -4.23
CA SER A 141 23.11 -2.49 -3.44
C SER A 141 23.04 -2.05 -1.97
N MET A 142 22.82 -3.01 -1.08
CA MET A 142 23.00 -2.82 0.36
C MET A 142 24.23 -3.60 0.79
N ASP A 143 25.23 -2.90 1.29
CA ASP A 143 26.38 -3.54 1.93
C ASP A 143 25.96 -3.97 3.36
N LEU A 144 25.33 -5.11 3.44
CA LEU A 144 24.98 -5.75 4.71
C LEU A 144 26.14 -6.61 5.20
N GLY A 145 27.33 -6.05 5.32
CA GLY A 145 28.63 -6.56 5.75
C GLY A 145 28.77 -7.98 6.33
N THR A 146 27.70 -8.64 6.68
CA THR A 146 27.68 -9.98 7.30
C THR A 146 26.87 -11.03 6.54
N ALA A 147 25.97 -10.64 5.61
CA ALA A 147 25.03 -11.57 4.99
C ALA A 147 25.36 -11.97 3.54
N GLY A 148 26.45 -11.46 2.93
CA GLY A 148 26.84 -11.80 1.56
C GLY A 148 25.80 -11.40 0.48
N LEU A 149 24.82 -10.57 0.83
CA LEU A 149 23.81 -10.07 -0.09
C LEU A 149 24.31 -8.76 -0.70
N SER A 150 24.70 -8.81 -1.95
CA SER A 150 25.17 -7.65 -2.71
C SER A 150 24.04 -6.78 -3.27
N ALA A 151 22.79 -7.25 -3.27
CA ALA A 151 21.65 -6.52 -3.80
C ALA A 151 20.41 -6.71 -2.91
N LEU A 152 19.56 -5.68 -2.85
CA LEU A 152 18.30 -5.72 -2.13
C LEU A 152 17.41 -6.83 -2.69
N PRO A 153 17.02 -7.87 -1.89
CA PRO A 153 16.20 -8.96 -2.37
C PRO A 153 14.77 -8.48 -2.65
N VAL A 154 14.30 -8.70 -3.87
CA VAL A 154 12.94 -8.36 -4.29
C VAL A 154 12.05 -9.60 -4.23
N LYS A 155 10.90 -9.50 -3.57
CA LYS A 155 9.91 -10.55 -3.51
C LYS A 155 8.58 -10.05 -4.10
N PHE A 156 8.09 -10.74 -5.11
CA PHE A 156 6.76 -10.50 -5.66
C PHE A 156 5.71 -11.27 -4.85
N ALA A 157 4.88 -10.57 -4.11
CA ALA A 157 3.77 -11.16 -3.38
C ALA A 157 2.44 -10.65 -3.96
N THR A 158 1.65 -11.53 -4.54
CA THR A 158 0.32 -11.21 -5.10
C THR A 158 -0.59 -10.55 -4.06
N SER A 159 -0.43 -10.91 -2.78
CA SER A 159 -1.17 -10.30 -1.67
C SER A 159 -0.94 -8.79 -1.56
N ASP A 160 0.29 -8.33 -1.83
CA ASP A 160 0.65 -6.91 -1.71
C ASP A 160 -0.01 -6.10 -2.84
N TYR A 161 -0.02 -6.63 -4.05
CA TYR A 161 -0.74 -6.04 -5.19
C TYR A 161 -2.25 -5.94 -4.91
N LEU A 162 -2.86 -7.01 -4.42
CA LEU A 162 -4.28 -7.02 -4.07
C LEU A 162 -4.60 -6.02 -2.96
N MET A 163 -3.76 -5.95 -1.92
CA MET A 163 -3.92 -5.00 -0.83
C MET A 163 -3.89 -3.56 -1.33
N VAL A 164 -2.92 -3.20 -2.17
CA VAL A 164 -2.80 -1.86 -2.76
C VAL A 164 -4.02 -1.54 -3.60
N ILE A 165 -4.48 -2.45 -4.46
CA ILE A 165 -5.67 -2.27 -5.30
C ILE A 165 -6.91 -2.00 -4.44
N ILE A 166 -7.20 -2.89 -3.48
CA ILE A 166 -8.38 -2.79 -2.62
C ILE A 166 -8.34 -1.48 -1.81
N PHE A 167 -7.19 -1.19 -1.19
CA PHE A 167 -7.04 0.02 -0.38
C PHE A 167 -7.21 1.30 -1.21
N SER A 168 -6.66 1.33 -2.43
CA SER A 168 -6.81 2.47 -3.34
C SER A 168 -8.27 2.71 -3.75
N TYR A 169 -9.03 1.65 -4.04
CA TYR A 169 -10.46 1.79 -4.33
C TYR A 169 -11.27 2.25 -3.12
N VAL A 170 -10.97 1.74 -1.93
CA VAL A 170 -11.64 2.16 -0.69
C VAL A 170 -11.38 3.65 -0.44
N VAL A 171 -10.13 4.09 -0.55
CA VAL A 171 -9.77 5.51 -0.37
C VAL A 171 -10.45 6.39 -1.43
N THR A 172 -10.46 5.97 -2.69
CA THR A 172 -11.16 6.68 -3.77
C THR A 172 -12.64 6.82 -3.47
N PHE A 173 -13.30 5.73 -3.09
CA PHE A 173 -14.73 5.74 -2.75
C PHE A 173 -15.05 6.70 -1.60
N LEU A 174 -14.27 6.64 -0.53
CA LEU A 174 -14.44 7.54 0.62
C LEU A 174 -14.22 9.00 0.24
N SER A 175 -13.21 9.28 -0.60
CA SER A 175 -12.89 10.63 -1.06
C SER A 175 -14.00 11.26 -1.91
N VAL A 176 -14.72 10.46 -2.67
CA VAL A 176 -15.82 10.94 -3.53
C VAL A 176 -17.06 11.33 -2.74
N ILE A 177 -17.30 10.72 -1.58
CA ILE A 177 -18.49 11.00 -0.75
C ILE A 177 -18.55 12.48 -0.32
N LEU A 178 -17.40 13.07 0.01
CA LEU A 178 -17.33 14.46 0.49
C LEU A 178 -17.83 15.48 -0.55
N PRO A 179 -17.34 15.50 -1.81
CA PRO A 179 -17.84 16.44 -2.81
C PRO A 179 -19.28 16.14 -3.26
N LEU A 180 -19.72 14.88 -3.25
CA LEU A 180 -21.08 14.51 -3.62
C LEU A 180 -22.14 15.09 -2.67
N ARG A 181 -21.82 15.26 -1.40
CA ARG A 181 -22.75 15.90 -0.44
C ARG A 181 -23.12 17.33 -0.86
N LYS A 182 -22.27 18.02 -1.62
CA LYS A 182 -22.56 19.36 -2.13
C LYS A 182 -23.53 19.41 -3.31
N LEU A 183 -23.72 18.30 -4.03
CA LEU A 183 -24.74 18.21 -5.09
C LEU A 183 -26.15 18.46 -4.56
N LYS A 184 -26.39 18.14 -3.26
CA LYS A 184 -27.69 18.40 -2.59
C LYS A 184 -28.06 19.88 -2.55
N ASN A 185 -27.09 20.79 -2.49
CA ASN A 185 -27.33 22.22 -2.32
C ASN A 185 -27.41 22.98 -3.66
N ILE A 186 -27.49 22.28 -4.80
CA ILE A 186 -27.66 22.93 -6.10
C ILE A 186 -29.17 23.18 -6.34
N ASN A 187 -29.60 24.41 -6.13
CA ASN A 187 -30.97 24.88 -6.44
C ASN A 187 -31.05 25.25 -7.92
N PRO A 188 -31.86 24.55 -8.73
CA PRO A 188 -31.97 24.87 -10.17
C PRO A 188 -32.56 26.26 -10.41
N VAL A 189 -33.46 26.74 -9.55
CA VAL A 189 -34.12 28.07 -9.66
C VAL A 189 -33.13 29.23 -9.55
N GLU A 190 -32.15 29.15 -8.64
CA GLU A 190 -31.13 30.21 -8.48
C GLU A 190 -30.18 30.30 -9.67
N LEU A 191 -29.94 29.20 -10.36
CA LEU A 191 -29.05 29.14 -11.52
C LEU A 191 -29.64 29.76 -12.76
N ILE A 192 -30.95 29.63 -12.97
CA ILE A 192 -31.69 30.25 -14.09
C ILE A 192 -31.79 31.74 -13.84
N ARG A 193 -31.96 32.19 -12.60
CA ARG A 193 -32.11 33.61 -12.22
C ARG A 193 -30.80 34.42 -12.36
N GLN A 194 -29.64 33.76 -12.23
CA GLN A 194 -28.32 34.42 -12.40
C GLN A 194 -27.95 34.61 -13.89
N THR A 195 -28.75 34.14 -14.82
CA THR A 195 -28.47 34.20 -16.27
C THR A 195 -29.47 35.09 -17.03
N ALA A 196 -30.49 35.61 -16.35
CA ALA A 196 -31.41 36.63 -16.84
C ALA A 196 -30.99 38.02 -16.32
#